data_bccaaf2628b8ccd89ec79bd4ec6d6464
#
_entry.id   bccaaf2628b8ccd89ec79bd4ec6d6464
#
_cell.length_a   1.000
_cell.length_b   1.000
_cell.length_c   1.000
_cell.angle_alpha   90.00
_cell.angle_beta   90.00
_cell.angle_gamma   90.00
#
_symmetry.space_group_name_H-M   'P 1'
#
loop_
_entity.id
_entity.type
_entity.pdbx_description
1 polymer ?
#
loop_
_entity_poly.entity_id
_entity_poly.type
_entity_poly.pdbx_seq_one_letter_code
_entity_poly.pdbx_strand_id
1 'polypeptide(L)'
;MAITWVPRGNPEDNVFWESEGKPIAWRTLWITTFSLVLSFATWFMVSAIVVKLPCIGFKFTQNQLFWLAAMPGLAAGTLRIVHTFLLPIYGTRHVITFAKAIKLIPCIGFGVAVMNLNTPYWVFMVLAFTAGFGGGDFSSHMPSTNLFFPKRLKGTALGIQAGIGNFGVSLAQFMTPALLGLAICGTPQTFS
;
A
#
# COMPACT_ATOMS: atom_id res chain seq x y z
N MET A 1 1.94 26.48 -9.88
CA MET A 1 0.48 26.49 -10.13
C MET A 1 -0.13 25.41 -9.26
N ALA A 2 -0.82 25.77 -8.19
CA ALA A 2 -1.57 24.79 -7.41
C ALA A 2 -2.78 24.37 -8.24
N ILE A 3 -2.77 23.13 -8.73
CA ILE A 3 -3.91 22.56 -9.45
C ILE A 3 -4.97 22.24 -8.39
N THR A 4 -5.90 23.17 -8.22
CA THR A 4 -7.03 23.04 -7.30
C THR A 4 -8.07 22.09 -7.91
N TRP A 5 -7.92 20.80 -7.61
CA TRP A 5 -8.91 19.76 -7.95
C TRP A 5 -10.05 19.68 -6.93
N VAL A 6 -10.03 20.52 -5.91
CA VAL A 6 -11.14 20.69 -4.97
C VAL A 6 -12.09 21.71 -5.60
N PRO A 7 -13.39 21.41 -5.74
CA PRO A 7 -14.37 22.44 -6.07
C PRO A 7 -14.15 23.64 -5.15
N ARG A 8 -14.24 24.85 -5.68
CA ARG A 8 -13.94 26.10 -4.97
C ARG A 8 -14.87 26.37 -3.78
N GLY A 9 -15.00 25.42 -2.86
CA GLY A 9 -15.81 25.51 -1.67
C GLY A 9 -14.95 25.30 -0.43
N ASN A 10 -15.28 26.05 0.62
CA ASN A 10 -14.65 25.87 1.93
C ASN A 10 -15.39 24.76 2.69
N PRO A 11 -14.76 23.65 3.08
CA PRO A 11 -15.40 22.60 3.88
C PRO A 11 -15.95 23.08 5.23
N GLU A 12 -15.48 24.23 5.73
CA GLU A 12 -15.96 24.85 6.96
C GLU A 12 -17.28 25.63 6.75
N ASP A 13 -17.66 25.92 5.51
CA ASP A 13 -18.96 26.53 5.19
C ASP A 13 -20.05 25.44 5.24
N ASN A 14 -20.99 25.62 6.16
CA ASN A 14 -22.07 24.64 6.35
C ASN A 14 -22.98 24.50 5.13
N VAL A 15 -23.22 25.58 4.37
CA VAL A 15 -24.07 25.56 3.18
C VAL A 15 -23.39 24.72 2.09
N PHE A 16 -22.12 25.01 1.82
CA PHE A 16 -21.31 24.23 0.87
C PHE A 16 -21.17 22.78 1.31
N TRP A 17 -20.92 22.54 2.60
CA TRP A 17 -20.74 21.20 3.14
C TRP A 17 -21.97 20.31 2.94
N GLU A 18 -23.15 20.79 3.30
CA GLU A 18 -24.37 19.98 3.19
C GLU A 18 -24.87 19.83 1.75
N SER A 19 -24.61 20.82 0.86
CA SER A 19 -25.03 20.74 -0.54
C SER A 19 -24.14 19.87 -1.41
N GLU A 20 -22.83 20.09 -1.38
CA GLU A 20 -21.86 19.47 -2.30
C GLU A 20 -20.68 18.78 -1.61
N GLY A 21 -20.18 19.35 -0.53
CA GLY A 21 -18.94 18.92 0.11
C GLY A 21 -19.01 17.51 0.70
N LYS A 22 -20.07 17.22 1.42
CA LYS A 22 -20.28 15.96 2.14
C LYS A 22 -20.27 14.72 1.23
N PRO A 23 -21.06 14.62 0.14
CA PRO A 23 -21.03 13.45 -0.72
C PRO A 23 -19.68 13.25 -1.41
N ILE A 24 -19.02 14.34 -1.82
CA ILE A 24 -17.68 14.29 -2.43
C ILE A 24 -16.65 13.79 -1.43
N ALA A 25 -16.64 14.33 -0.20
CA ALA A 25 -15.69 13.96 0.84
C ALA A 25 -15.81 12.49 1.25
N TRP A 26 -17.02 12.01 1.50
CA TRP A 26 -17.26 10.60 1.88
C TRP A 26 -16.94 9.63 0.75
N ARG A 27 -17.33 9.94 -0.49
CA ARG A 27 -16.96 9.13 -1.65
C ARG A 27 -15.44 9.04 -1.81
N THR A 28 -14.74 10.17 -1.68
CA THR A 28 -13.29 10.22 -1.76
C THR A 28 -12.64 9.43 -0.62
N LEU A 29 -13.17 9.56 0.60
CA LEU A 29 -12.70 8.80 1.75
C LEU A 29 -12.76 7.29 1.50
N TRP A 30 -13.89 6.76 1.05
CA TRP A 30 -14.05 5.33 0.83
C TRP A 30 -13.14 4.81 -0.29
N ILE A 31 -13.04 5.53 -1.41
CA ILE A 31 -12.15 5.17 -2.52
C ILE A 31 -10.68 5.16 -2.06
N THR A 32 -10.26 6.19 -1.33
CA THR A 32 -8.88 6.29 -0.85
C THR A 32 -8.59 5.29 0.27
N THR A 33 -9.55 4.99 1.13
CA THR A 33 -9.42 3.96 2.17
C THR A 33 -9.25 2.57 1.57
N PHE A 34 -10.10 2.19 0.62
CA PHE A 34 -9.94 0.91 -0.08
C PHE A 34 -8.61 0.83 -0.83
N SER A 35 -8.22 1.92 -1.48
CA SER A 35 -6.92 2.05 -2.12
C SER A 35 -5.76 1.86 -1.13
N LEU A 36 -5.90 2.34 0.10
CA LEU A 36 -4.90 2.20 1.16
C LEU A 36 -4.82 0.76 1.69
N VAL A 37 -5.96 0.06 1.82
CA VAL A 37 -6.01 -1.37 2.17
C VAL A 37 -5.18 -2.18 1.18
N LEU A 38 -5.38 -1.99 -0.13
CA LEU A 38 -4.60 -2.66 -1.16
C LEU A 38 -3.11 -2.32 -1.10
N SER A 39 -2.78 -1.07 -0.74
CA SER A 39 -1.40 -0.62 -0.59
C SER A 39 -0.68 -1.35 0.55
N PHE A 40 -1.33 -1.45 1.69
CA PHE A 40 -0.78 -2.18 2.82
C PHE A 40 -0.73 -3.69 2.58
N ALA A 41 -1.73 -4.25 1.90
CA ALA A 41 -1.70 -5.66 1.50
C ALA A 41 -0.48 -5.97 0.61
N THR A 42 -0.21 -5.14 -0.40
CA THR A 42 0.97 -5.28 -1.27
C THR A 42 2.28 -5.11 -0.49
N TRP A 43 2.34 -4.13 0.42
CA TRP A 43 3.52 -3.90 1.24
C TRP A 43 3.86 -5.11 2.12
N PHE A 44 2.87 -5.66 2.82
CA PHE A 44 3.06 -6.78 3.74
C PHE A 44 3.09 -8.16 3.08
N MET A 45 2.68 -8.27 1.82
CA MET A 45 2.80 -9.49 1.02
C MET A 45 4.24 -10.02 0.99
N VAL A 46 5.23 -9.12 0.93
CA VAL A 46 6.65 -9.50 0.87
C VAL A 46 7.07 -10.30 2.10
N SER A 47 6.70 -9.86 3.31
CA SER A 47 7.05 -10.59 4.54
C SER A 47 6.42 -11.99 4.58
N ALA A 48 5.20 -12.13 4.06
CA ALA A 48 4.55 -13.44 3.97
C ALA A 48 5.23 -14.38 2.95
N ILE A 49 5.70 -13.83 1.81
CA ILE A 49 6.43 -14.60 0.80
C ILE A 49 7.82 -15.01 1.30
N VAL A 50 8.55 -14.11 1.95
CA VAL A 50 9.93 -14.36 2.42
C VAL A 50 10.02 -15.58 3.32
N VAL A 51 9.05 -15.80 4.19
CA VAL A 51 8.99 -16.97 5.09
C VAL A 51 8.88 -18.28 4.30
N LYS A 52 8.32 -18.25 3.10
CA LYS A 52 8.08 -19.43 2.26
C LYS A 52 9.21 -19.71 1.24
N LEU A 53 10.08 -18.75 0.97
CA LEU A 53 11.16 -18.93 -0.01
C LEU A 53 12.05 -20.17 0.25
N PRO A 54 12.47 -20.47 1.51
CA PRO A 54 13.24 -21.69 1.79
C PRO A 54 12.45 -22.96 1.49
N CYS A 55 11.15 -22.99 1.79
CA CYS A 55 10.29 -24.15 1.53
C CYS A 55 10.11 -24.43 0.01
N ILE A 56 10.22 -23.39 -0.82
CA ILE A 56 10.13 -23.50 -2.28
C ILE A 56 11.45 -24.01 -2.88
N GLY A 57 12.56 -23.88 -2.15
CA GLY A 57 13.89 -24.35 -2.58
C GLY A 57 14.94 -23.26 -2.78
N PHE A 58 14.63 -22.02 -2.43
CA PHE A 58 15.63 -20.95 -2.47
C PHE A 58 16.62 -21.08 -1.32
N LYS A 59 17.92 -21.16 -1.64
CA LYS A 59 19.02 -21.31 -0.66
C LYS A 59 19.53 -19.96 -0.15
N PHE A 60 18.64 -19.12 0.34
CA PHE A 60 19.02 -17.85 0.95
C PHE A 60 19.44 -18.05 2.40
N THR A 61 20.48 -17.34 2.84
CA THR A 61 20.92 -17.34 4.25
C THR A 61 19.88 -16.63 5.13
N GLN A 62 19.87 -16.95 6.42
CA GLN A 62 18.99 -16.30 7.39
C GLN A 62 19.11 -14.77 7.35
N ASN A 63 20.34 -14.27 7.20
CA ASN A 63 20.59 -12.83 7.09
C ASN A 63 19.97 -12.22 5.81
N GLN A 64 20.06 -12.92 4.69
CA GLN A 64 19.43 -12.48 3.43
C GLN A 64 17.89 -12.42 3.55
N LEU A 65 17.28 -13.42 4.17
CA LEU A 65 15.82 -13.42 4.40
C LEU A 65 15.41 -12.28 5.33
N PHE A 66 16.21 -12.01 6.38
CA PHE A 66 15.96 -10.89 7.28
C PHE A 66 15.99 -9.55 6.54
N TRP A 67 17.04 -9.29 5.74
CA TRP A 67 17.15 -8.07 4.95
C TRP A 67 16.04 -7.95 3.91
N LEU A 68 15.65 -9.05 3.29
CA LEU A 68 14.55 -9.05 2.32
C LEU A 68 13.22 -8.69 2.99
N ALA A 69 12.96 -9.18 4.20
CA ALA A 69 11.78 -8.84 4.98
C ALA A 69 11.78 -7.38 5.48
N ALA A 70 12.97 -6.85 5.81
CA ALA A 70 13.14 -5.47 6.30
C ALA A 70 13.09 -4.42 5.18
N MET A 71 13.47 -4.78 3.95
CA MET A 71 13.61 -3.85 2.82
C MET A 71 12.34 -3.05 2.51
N PRO A 72 11.14 -3.63 2.47
CA PRO A 72 9.91 -2.86 2.22
C PRO A 72 9.65 -1.81 3.31
N GLY A 73 10.03 -2.08 4.57
CA GLY A 73 9.91 -1.12 5.67
C GLY A 73 10.86 0.06 5.51
N LEU A 74 12.11 -0.20 5.17
CA LEU A 74 13.11 0.85 4.88
C LEU A 74 12.68 1.72 3.69
N ALA A 75 12.25 1.07 2.61
CA ALA A 75 11.73 1.77 1.43
C ALA A 75 10.49 2.61 1.77
N ALA A 76 9.56 2.08 2.54
CA ALA A 76 8.37 2.82 2.96
C ALA A 76 8.71 4.07 3.77
N GLY A 77 9.69 3.98 4.68
CA GLY A 77 10.17 5.12 5.47
C GLY A 77 10.75 6.23 4.60
N THR A 78 11.66 5.88 3.69
CA THR A 78 12.29 6.84 2.77
C THR A 78 11.29 7.43 1.76
N LEU A 79 10.41 6.61 1.22
CA LEU A 79 9.41 7.04 0.24
C LEU A 79 8.33 7.94 0.83
N ARG A 80 8.05 7.87 2.14
CA ARG A 80 7.17 8.83 2.81
C ARG A 80 7.68 10.26 2.70
N ILE A 81 8.99 10.44 2.84
CA ILE A 81 9.62 11.75 2.68
C ILE A 81 9.41 12.25 1.26
N VAL A 82 9.70 11.42 0.26
CA VAL A 82 9.53 11.76 -1.16
C VAL A 82 8.06 12.12 -1.47
N HIS A 83 7.10 11.33 -1.01
CA HIS A 83 5.68 11.57 -1.20
C HIS A 83 5.22 12.91 -0.59
N THR A 84 5.77 13.30 0.56
CA THR A 84 5.44 14.57 1.22
C THR A 84 5.80 15.76 0.33
N PHE A 85 6.93 15.70 -0.37
CA PHE A 85 7.34 16.77 -1.29
C PHE A 85 6.63 16.71 -2.65
N LEU A 86 6.31 15.52 -3.15
CA LEU A 86 5.65 15.37 -4.45
C LEU A 86 4.17 15.81 -4.43
N LEU A 87 3.51 15.65 -3.29
CA LEU A 87 2.09 15.94 -3.15
C LEU A 87 1.72 17.41 -3.48
N PRO A 88 2.42 18.42 -2.93
CA PRO A 88 2.14 19.83 -3.26
C PRO A 88 2.45 20.19 -4.72
N ILE A 89 3.38 19.50 -5.37
CA ILE A 89 3.84 19.79 -6.73
C ILE A 89 2.89 19.21 -7.77
N TYR A 90 2.59 17.92 -7.67
CA TYR A 90 1.85 17.15 -8.68
C TYR A 90 0.38 16.91 -8.33
N GLY A 91 0.00 17.20 -7.09
CA GLY A 91 -1.34 16.95 -6.58
C GLY A 91 -1.60 15.46 -6.25
N THR A 92 -2.56 15.25 -5.36
CA THR A 92 -2.88 13.92 -4.79
C THR A 92 -3.21 12.88 -5.86
N ARG A 93 -4.01 13.26 -6.87
CA ARG A 93 -4.46 12.31 -7.90
C ARG A 93 -3.31 11.68 -8.68
N HIS A 94 -2.39 12.49 -9.18
CA HIS A 94 -1.27 12.01 -9.99
C HIS A 94 -0.28 11.18 -9.16
N VAL A 95 0.06 11.67 -7.95
CA VAL A 95 0.98 10.95 -7.05
C VAL A 95 0.42 9.58 -6.67
N ILE A 96 -0.86 9.50 -6.28
CA ILE A 96 -1.50 8.22 -5.93
C ILE A 96 -1.58 7.29 -7.14
N THR A 97 -1.99 7.78 -8.32
CA THR A 97 -2.10 6.95 -9.52
C THR A 97 -0.74 6.37 -9.91
N PHE A 98 0.31 7.19 -9.90
CA PHE A 98 1.68 6.75 -10.19
C PHE A 98 2.18 5.70 -9.18
N ALA A 99 1.99 5.96 -7.89
CA ALA A 99 2.35 5.02 -6.85
C ALA A 99 1.61 3.67 -6.98
N LYS A 100 0.33 3.68 -7.42
CA LYS A 100 -0.42 2.45 -7.69
C LYS A 100 0.13 1.69 -8.91
N ALA A 101 0.48 2.39 -9.98
CA ALA A 101 1.07 1.77 -11.16
C ALA A 101 2.40 1.07 -10.82
N ILE A 102 3.26 1.71 -10.02
CA ILE A 102 4.54 1.10 -9.58
C ILE A 102 4.32 -0.19 -8.78
N LYS A 103 3.26 -0.29 -7.99
CA LYS A 103 2.98 -1.50 -7.19
C LYS A 103 2.62 -2.73 -8.00
N LEU A 104 2.26 -2.59 -9.26
CA LEU A 104 2.11 -3.73 -10.15
C LEU A 104 3.44 -4.45 -10.36
N ILE A 105 4.56 -3.73 -10.30
CA ILE A 105 5.91 -4.30 -10.45
C ILE A 105 6.19 -5.38 -9.40
N PRO A 106 6.10 -5.11 -8.08
CA PRO A 106 6.34 -6.16 -7.09
C PRO A 106 5.28 -7.26 -7.12
N CYS A 107 4.00 -6.93 -7.38
CA CYS A 107 2.95 -7.95 -7.43
C CYS A 107 3.22 -8.99 -8.53
N ILE A 108 3.49 -8.54 -9.75
CA ILE A 108 3.78 -9.43 -10.89
C ILE A 108 5.19 -10.00 -10.75
N GLY A 109 6.15 -9.16 -10.36
CA GLY A 109 7.56 -9.52 -10.29
C GLY A 109 7.83 -10.64 -9.28
N PHE A 110 7.25 -10.60 -8.08
CA PHE A 110 7.38 -11.70 -7.13
C PHE A 110 6.78 -13.00 -7.66
N GLY A 111 5.61 -12.93 -8.33
CA GLY A 111 5.01 -14.10 -8.96
C GLY A 111 5.95 -14.77 -9.97
N VAL A 112 6.54 -13.98 -10.88
CA VAL A 112 7.50 -14.47 -11.87
C VAL A 112 8.82 -14.93 -11.24
N ALA A 113 9.35 -14.16 -10.28
CA ALA A 113 10.63 -14.46 -9.64
C ALA A 113 10.62 -15.77 -8.87
N VAL A 114 9.50 -16.10 -8.21
CA VAL A 114 9.34 -17.35 -7.45
C VAL A 114 9.22 -18.58 -8.35
N MET A 115 8.76 -18.42 -9.60
CA MET A 115 8.65 -19.53 -10.55
C MET A 115 10.01 -20.05 -11.05
N ASN A 116 11.07 -19.27 -10.93
CA ASN A 116 12.40 -19.63 -11.38
C ASN A 116 13.39 -19.68 -10.19
N LEU A 117 13.80 -20.87 -9.78
CA LEU A 117 14.75 -21.09 -8.69
C LEU A 117 16.15 -20.48 -8.91
N ASN A 118 16.48 -20.14 -10.16
CA ASN A 118 17.74 -19.47 -10.50
C ASN A 118 17.67 -17.95 -10.37
N THR A 119 16.52 -17.39 -9.96
CA THR A 119 16.38 -15.95 -9.76
C THR A 119 17.36 -15.45 -8.71
N PRO A 120 18.23 -14.49 -9.03
CA PRO A 120 19.24 -14.02 -8.09
C PRO A 120 18.61 -13.17 -6.97
N TYR A 121 19.23 -13.17 -5.80
CA TYR A 121 18.77 -12.47 -4.61
C TYR A 121 18.49 -10.97 -4.83
N TRP A 122 19.32 -10.28 -5.61
CA TRP A 122 19.15 -8.85 -5.86
C TRP A 122 17.82 -8.50 -6.54
N VAL A 123 17.27 -9.41 -7.37
CA VAL A 123 15.94 -9.21 -7.99
C VAL A 123 14.87 -9.14 -6.91
N PHE A 124 14.90 -10.05 -5.94
CA PHE A 124 13.98 -10.01 -4.80
C PHE A 124 14.14 -8.73 -3.98
N MET A 125 15.35 -8.24 -3.80
CA MET A 125 15.61 -6.98 -3.08
C MET A 125 15.01 -5.77 -3.79
N VAL A 126 15.15 -5.69 -5.12
CA VAL A 126 14.55 -4.61 -5.92
C VAL A 126 13.02 -4.68 -5.86
N LEU A 127 12.45 -5.87 -5.98
CA LEU A 127 11.00 -6.06 -5.85
C LEU A 127 10.49 -5.71 -4.46
N ALA A 128 11.22 -6.09 -3.41
CA ALA A 128 10.89 -5.73 -2.04
C ALA A 128 10.98 -4.21 -1.80
N PHE A 129 11.97 -3.54 -2.38
CA PHE A 129 12.08 -2.08 -2.34
C PHE A 129 10.86 -1.42 -3.01
N THR A 130 10.48 -1.87 -4.21
CA THR A 130 9.31 -1.33 -4.92
C THR A 130 7.99 -1.60 -4.19
N ALA A 131 7.87 -2.70 -3.45
CA ALA A 131 6.70 -2.97 -2.59
C ALA A 131 6.56 -1.93 -1.47
N GLY A 132 7.66 -1.33 -1.01
CA GLY A 132 7.67 -0.25 -0.02
C GLY A 132 6.89 1.01 -0.43
N PHE A 133 6.63 1.23 -1.73
CA PHE A 133 5.70 2.28 -2.16
C PHE A 133 4.32 2.14 -1.51
N GLY A 134 3.91 0.93 -1.15
CA GLY A 134 2.68 0.67 -0.41
C GLY A 134 2.60 1.41 0.92
N GLY A 135 3.66 1.36 1.71
CA GLY A 135 3.75 2.07 2.97
C GLY A 135 3.94 3.58 2.82
N GLY A 136 4.57 4.04 1.73
CA GLY A 136 4.72 5.46 1.40
C GLY A 136 3.39 6.15 1.11
N ASP A 137 2.41 5.45 0.55
CA ASP A 137 1.10 5.98 0.20
C ASP A 137 0.32 6.58 1.37
N PHE A 138 0.58 6.13 2.60
CA PHE A 138 -0.05 6.70 3.79
C PHE A 138 0.13 8.21 3.85
N SER A 139 1.34 8.69 3.52
CA SER A 139 1.67 10.13 3.51
C SER A 139 0.95 10.91 2.41
N SER A 140 0.38 10.25 1.41
CA SER A 140 -0.41 10.91 0.36
C SER A 140 -1.90 10.90 0.67
N HIS A 141 -2.40 9.81 1.26
CA HIS A 141 -3.83 9.63 1.52
C HIS A 141 -4.32 10.46 2.72
N MET A 142 -3.56 10.49 3.82
CA MET A 142 -3.95 11.22 5.03
C MET A 142 -4.09 12.73 4.82
N PRO A 143 -3.10 13.44 4.23
CA PRO A 143 -3.26 14.86 3.93
C PRO A 143 -4.41 15.15 2.97
N SER A 144 -4.63 14.29 1.99
CA SER A 144 -5.75 14.42 1.06
C SER A 144 -7.08 14.39 1.79
N THR A 145 -7.32 13.41 2.64
CA THR A 145 -8.55 13.32 3.44
C THR A 145 -8.73 14.54 4.35
N ASN A 146 -7.63 15.01 4.96
CA ASN A 146 -7.65 16.20 5.81
C ASN A 146 -8.12 17.48 5.07
N LEU A 147 -7.92 17.57 3.77
CA LEU A 147 -8.36 18.72 2.96
C LEU A 147 -9.86 18.70 2.64
N PHE A 148 -10.48 17.52 2.54
CA PHE A 148 -11.87 17.38 2.16
C PHE A 148 -12.86 17.52 3.32
N PHE A 149 -12.42 17.34 4.57
CA PHE A 149 -13.30 17.32 5.73
C PHE A 149 -13.20 18.59 6.58
N PRO A 150 -14.34 19.10 7.14
CA PRO A 150 -14.34 20.18 8.11
C PRO A 150 -13.66 19.74 9.41
N LYS A 151 -13.12 20.69 10.18
CA LYS A 151 -12.34 20.42 11.41
C LYS A 151 -13.05 19.46 12.36
N ARG A 152 -14.37 19.60 12.50
CA ARG A 152 -15.21 18.76 13.39
C ARG A 152 -15.22 17.27 13.02
N LEU A 153 -15.01 16.93 11.73
CA LEU A 153 -15.07 15.56 11.21
C LEU A 153 -13.70 15.00 10.79
N LYS A 154 -12.64 15.80 10.77
CA LYS A 154 -11.29 15.39 10.36
C LYS A 154 -10.79 14.19 11.14
N GLY A 155 -10.90 14.23 12.47
CA GLY A 155 -10.46 13.15 13.33
C GLY A 155 -11.17 11.83 13.03
N THR A 156 -12.48 11.86 12.83
CA THR A 156 -13.29 10.69 12.48
C THR A 156 -12.90 10.14 11.11
N ALA A 157 -12.78 11.01 10.10
CA ALA A 157 -12.40 10.60 8.74
C ALA A 157 -11.00 9.99 8.69
N LEU A 158 -10.03 10.60 9.35
CA LEU A 158 -8.66 10.09 9.44
C LEU A 158 -8.60 8.78 10.23
N GLY A 159 -9.37 8.66 11.31
CA GLY A 159 -9.47 7.43 12.09
C GLY A 159 -10.04 6.27 11.29
N ILE A 160 -11.12 6.48 10.53
CA ILE A 160 -11.70 5.50 9.61
C ILE A 160 -10.66 5.07 8.57
N GLN A 161 -10.01 6.05 7.92
CA GLN A 161 -9.03 5.76 6.87
C GLN A 161 -7.82 5.01 7.41
N ALA A 162 -7.26 5.42 8.55
CA ALA A 162 -6.13 4.74 9.17
C ALA A 162 -6.50 3.34 9.68
N GLY A 163 -7.61 3.22 10.39
CA GLY A 163 -8.05 1.95 10.96
C GLY A 163 -8.36 0.92 9.90
N ILE A 164 -9.24 1.24 8.96
CA ILE A 164 -9.61 0.33 7.86
C ILE A 164 -8.42 0.12 6.91
N GLY A 165 -7.62 1.16 6.62
CA GLY A 165 -6.44 1.04 5.78
C GLY A 165 -5.45 0.00 6.30
N ASN A 166 -5.19 0.00 7.61
CA ASN A 166 -4.31 -0.99 8.25
C ASN A 166 -4.86 -2.43 8.21
N PHE A 167 -6.15 -2.62 8.01
CA PHE A 167 -6.73 -3.96 7.82
C PHE A 167 -6.10 -4.70 6.62
N GLY A 168 -5.56 -3.98 5.65
CA GLY A 168 -4.79 -4.55 4.54
C GLY A 168 -3.60 -5.41 4.98
N VAL A 169 -2.97 -5.09 6.12
CA VAL A 169 -1.91 -5.89 6.72
C VAL A 169 -2.43 -7.26 7.13
N SER A 170 -3.51 -7.26 7.92
CA SER A 170 -4.16 -8.49 8.40
C SER A 170 -4.67 -9.33 7.23
N LEU A 171 -5.23 -8.68 6.21
CA LEU A 171 -5.71 -9.35 5.00
C LEU A 171 -4.57 -10.09 4.29
N ALA A 172 -3.42 -9.43 4.07
CA ALA A 172 -2.27 -10.04 3.41
C ALA A 172 -1.72 -11.22 4.22
N GLN A 173 -1.58 -11.05 5.54
CA GLN A 173 -1.03 -12.09 6.41
C GLN A 173 -1.96 -13.29 6.59
N PHE A 174 -3.27 -13.09 6.54
CA PHE A 174 -4.26 -14.17 6.64
C PHE A 174 -4.45 -14.87 5.29
N MET A 175 -4.60 -14.12 4.21
CA MET A 175 -4.86 -14.70 2.88
C MET A 175 -3.67 -15.47 2.33
N THR A 176 -2.44 -15.00 2.56
CA THR A 176 -1.26 -15.67 1.97
C THR A 176 -1.11 -17.11 2.45
N PRO A 177 -1.14 -17.45 3.76
CA PRO A 177 -1.12 -18.84 4.20
C PRO A 177 -2.34 -19.64 3.75
N ALA A 178 -3.53 -19.03 3.75
CA ALA A 178 -4.76 -19.70 3.30
C ALA A 178 -4.68 -20.09 1.82
N LEU A 179 -4.23 -19.19 0.95
CA LEU A 179 -4.06 -19.49 -0.49
C LEU A 179 -2.98 -20.54 -0.73
N LEU A 180 -1.89 -20.52 0.02
CA LEU A 180 -0.83 -21.51 -0.08
C LEU A 180 -1.29 -22.90 0.42
N GLY A 181 -2.20 -22.93 1.40
CA GLY A 181 -2.78 -24.18 1.92
C GLY A 181 -3.87 -24.79 1.02
N LEU A 182 -4.53 -23.98 0.19
CA LEU A 182 -5.64 -24.44 -0.66
C LEU A 182 -5.20 -25.12 -1.97
N ALA A 183 -3.91 -25.19 -2.26
CA ALA A 183 -3.38 -25.88 -3.45
C ALA A 183 -4.12 -25.54 -4.76
N ILE A 184 -4.32 -24.25 -5.02
CA ILE A 184 -5.07 -23.79 -6.21
C ILE A 184 -4.37 -24.18 -7.52
N CYS A 185 -3.05 -24.46 -7.49
CA CYS A 185 -2.24 -24.78 -8.66
C CYS A 185 -1.26 -25.97 -8.47
N GLY A 186 -1.55 -26.90 -7.59
CA GLY A 186 -0.67 -28.06 -7.35
C GLY A 186 -1.00 -28.83 -6.06
N THR A 187 -0.16 -29.80 -5.71
CA THR A 187 -0.31 -30.54 -4.44
C THR A 187 -0.16 -29.62 -3.25
N PRO A 188 -1.01 -29.76 -2.20
CA PRO A 188 -0.89 -28.97 -0.97
C PRO A 188 0.53 -29.13 -0.40
N GLN A 189 1.21 -28.02 -0.18
CA GLN A 189 2.46 -28.05 0.56
C GLN A 189 2.14 -28.33 2.02
N THR A 190 2.27 -29.58 2.46
CA THR A 190 2.14 -29.96 3.86
C THR A 190 3.29 -29.33 4.64
N PHE A 191 2.93 -28.48 5.59
CA PHE A 191 3.87 -27.89 6.54
C PHE A 191 4.20 -28.97 7.58
N SER A 192 5.39 -29.55 7.51
CA SER A 192 5.98 -30.34 8.58
C SER A 192 6.92 -29.47 9.40
#